data_c41fc92894ff7c2540197d618bdd5df3
#
_entry.id   c41fc92894ff7c2540197d618bdd5df3
#
_cell.length_a   1.000
_cell.length_b   1.000
_cell.length_c   1.000
_cell.angle_alpha   90.00
_cell.angle_beta   90.00
_cell.angle_gamma   90.00
#
_symmetry.space_group_name_H-M   'P 1'
#
loop_
_entity.id
_entity.type
_entity.pdbx_description
1 polymer ?
#
loop_
_entity_poly.entity_id
_entity_poly.type
_entity_poly.pdbx_seq_one_letter_code
_entity_poly.pdbx_strand_id
1 'polypeptide(L)' 'MATKKKLMNKAIEKLKDCRQSEDTDTEMVHIIADAVLCDLLLELGYELVVEEWKKVPKWYA' A
#
# COMPACT_ATOMS: atom_id res chain seq x y z
N MET A 1 -6.46 -10.19 -17.71
CA MET A 1 -6.74 -9.61 -16.39
C MET A 1 -5.89 -10.26 -15.32
N ALA A 2 -5.37 -9.47 -14.40
CA ALA A 2 -4.62 -10.04 -13.28
C ALA A 2 -5.57 -10.72 -12.31
N THR A 3 -5.20 -11.92 -11.86
CA THR A 3 -5.99 -12.64 -10.86
C THR A 3 -5.73 -12.04 -9.48
N LYS A 4 -6.62 -12.32 -8.54
CA LYS A 4 -6.43 -11.88 -7.15
C LYS A 4 -5.10 -12.35 -6.59
N LYS A 5 -4.70 -13.58 -6.92
CA LYS A 5 -3.44 -14.15 -6.48
C LYS A 5 -2.25 -13.36 -7.01
N LYS A 6 -2.30 -12.97 -8.28
CA LYS A 6 -1.25 -12.17 -8.91
C LYS A 6 -1.13 -10.79 -8.24
N LEU A 7 -2.27 -10.16 -8.00
CA LEU A 7 -2.29 -8.85 -7.34
C LEU A 7 -1.74 -8.95 -5.92
N MET A 8 -2.13 -10.00 -5.21
CA MET A 8 -1.64 -10.24 -3.86
C MET A 8 -0.12 -10.44 -3.84
N ASN A 9 0.39 -11.27 -4.74
CA ASN A 9 1.82 -11.55 -4.80
C ASN A 9 2.63 -10.31 -5.14
N LYS A 10 2.11 -9.48 -6.05
CA LYS A 10 2.75 -8.23 -6.42
C LYS A 10 2.83 -7.28 -5.23
N ALA A 11 1.75 -7.18 -4.46
CA ALA A 11 1.73 -6.33 -3.28
C ALA A 11 2.70 -6.85 -2.22
N ILE A 12 2.76 -8.16 -2.02
CA ILE A 12 3.67 -8.77 -1.06
C ILE A 12 5.12 -8.46 -1.42
N GLU A 13 5.47 -8.56 -2.70
CA GLU A 13 6.83 -8.26 -3.15
C GLU A 13 7.21 -6.81 -2.87
N LYS A 14 6.29 -5.89 -3.15
CA LYS A 14 6.53 -4.47 -2.89
C LYS A 14 6.69 -4.18 -1.40
N LEU A 15 5.89 -4.84 -0.57
CA LEU A 15 5.98 -4.66 0.88
C LEU A 15 7.28 -5.26 1.43
N LYS A 16 7.73 -6.38 0.86
CA LYS A 16 9.03 -6.95 1.24
C LYS A 16 10.17 -5.99 0.92
N ASP A 17 10.10 -5.34 -0.25
CA ASP A 17 11.10 -4.36 -0.64
C ASP A 17 11.13 -3.20 0.36
N CYS A 18 9.97 -2.73 0.79
CA CYS A 18 9.88 -1.69 1.81
C CYS A 18 10.53 -2.13 3.12
N ARG A 19 10.25 -3.36 3.53
CA ARG A 19 10.78 -3.92 4.77
C ARG A 19 12.28 -4.08 4.76
N GLN A 20 12.84 -4.38 3.58
CA GLN A 20 14.27 -4.60 3.40
C GLN A 20 15.02 -3.34 3.00
N SER A 21 14.32 -2.23 2.87
CA SER A 21 14.93 -0.97 2.49
C SER A 21 15.92 -0.52 3.56
N GLU A 22 17.08 -0.03 3.12
CA GLU A 22 18.07 0.54 4.00
C GLU A 22 17.81 2.01 4.26
N ASP A 23 16.75 2.53 3.69
CA ASP A 23 16.35 3.92 3.89
C ASP A 23 16.01 4.14 5.36
N THR A 24 16.62 5.15 5.96
CA THR A 24 16.39 5.49 7.35
C THR A 24 15.14 6.35 7.55
N ASP A 25 14.53 6.80 6.45
CA ASP A 25 13.31 7.61 6.52
C ASP A 25 12.10 6.71 6.69
N THR A 26 11.81 6.37 7.93
CA THR A 26 10.70 5.49 8.29
C THR A 26 9.36 6.06 7.82
N GLU A 27 9.22 7.38 7.86
CA GLU A 27 8.01 8.05 7.42
C GLU A 27 7.75 7.81 5.94
N MET A 28 8.80 7.97 5.12
CA MET A 28 8.66 7.76 3.68
C MET A 28 8.34 6.31 3.37
N VAL A 29 9.00 5.37 4.04
CA VAL A 29 8.76 3.94 3.85
C VAL A 29 7.31 3.61 4.21
N HIS A 30 6.79 4.21 5.27
CA HIS A 30 5.41 3.99 5.70
C HIS A 30 4.41 4.51 4.65
N ILE A 31 4.68 5.68 4.08
CA ILE A 31 3.84 6.25 3.03
C ILE A 31 3.81 5.33 1.82
N ILE A 32 4.96 4.81 1.42
CA ILE A 32 5.04 3.90 0.28
C ILE A 32 4.27 2.61 0.56
N ALA A 33 4.42 2.06 1.76
CA ALA A 33 3.70 0.84 2.14
C ALA A 33 2.18 1.05 2.13
N ASP A 34 1.72 2.19 2.63
CA ASP A 34 0.29 2.53 2.59
C ASP A 34 -0.20 2.64 1.15
N ALA A 35 0.61 3.22 0.27
CA ALA A 35 0.25 3.35 -1.15
C ALA A 35 0.10 1.98 -1.79
N VAL A 36 0.95 1.01 -1.44
CA VAL A 36 0.85 -0.35 -1.95
C VAL A 36 -0.50 -0.97 -1.58
N LEU A 37 -0.93 -0.80 -0.33
CA LEU A 37 -2.21 -1.33 0.13
C LEU A 37 -3.38 -0.65 -0.59
N CYS A 38 -3.32 0.67 -0.75
CA CYS A 38 -4.36 1.41 -1.46
C CYS A 38 -4.47 0.97 -2.91
N ASP A 39 -3.34 0.82 -3.59
CA ASP A 39 -3.32 0.38 -4.98
C ASP A 39 -3.93 -1.00 -5.13
N LEU A 40 -3.61 -1.91 -4.20
CA LEU A 40 -4.19 -3.25 -4.21
C LEU A 40 -5.72 -3.19 -4.09
N LEU A 41 -6.21 -2.38 -3.17
CA LEU A 41 -7.65 -2.24 -2.98
C LEU A 41 -8.33 -1.63 -4.21
N LEU A 42 -7.68 -0.65 -4.84
CA LEU A 42 -8.22 -0.04 -6.06
C LEU A 42 -8.29 -1.07 -7.20
N GLU A 43 -7.25 -1.89 -7.34
CA GLU A 43 -7.22 -2.91 -8.39
C GLU A 43 -8.26 -4.00 -8.16
N LEU A 44 -8.66 -4.21 -6.90
CA LEU A 44 -9.71 -5.17 -6.55
C LEU A 44 -11.11 -4.56 -6.64
N GLY A 45 -11.22 -3.27 -6.94
CA GLY A 45 -12.50 -2.61 -7.08
C GLY A 45 -13.08 -2.06 -5.78
N TYR A 46 -12.26 -1.85 -4.78
CA TYR A 46 -12.71 -1.36 -3.48
C TYR A 46 -12.39 0.12 -3.28
N GLU A 47 -12.60 0.92 -4.31
CA GLU A 47 -12.26 2.35 -4.28
C GLU A 47 -12.98 3.13 -3.19
N LEU A 48 -14.20 2.73 -2.85
CA LEU A 48 -14.95 3.44 -1.80
C LEU A 48 -14.29 3.28 -0.44
N VAL A 49 -13.71 2.11 -0.18
CA VAL A 49 -12.97 1.87 1.06
C VAL A 49 -11.74 2.78 1.12
N VAL A 50 -11.03 2.90 0.00
CA VAL A 50 -9.85 3.75 -0.07
C VAL A 50 -10.23 5.21 0.16
N GLU A 51 -11.34 5.65 -0.41
CA GLU A 51 -11.81 7.02 -0.21
C GLU A 51 -12.10 7.32 1.26
N GLU A 52 -12.74 6.39 1.95
CA GLU A 52 -13.02 6.57 3.37
C GLU A 52 -11.73 6.57 4.19
N TRP A 53 -10.78 5.71 3.83
CA TRP A 53 -9.48 5.69 4.49
C TRP A 53 -8.76 7.02 4.35
N LYS A 54 -8.83 7.66 3.20
CA LYS A 54 -8.19 8.94 2.95
C LYS A 54 -8.74 10.05 3.83
N LYS A 55 -10.00 9.92 4.26
CA LYS A 55 -10.65 10.91 5.12
C LYS A 55 -10.21 10.79 6.58
N VAL A 56 -9.67 9.65 6.97
CA VAL A 56 -9.22 9.45 8.34
C VAL A 56 -7.98 10.30 8.58
N PRO A 57 -7.96 11.11 9.65
CA PRO A 57 -6.76 11.88 9.97
C PRO A 57 -5.59 10.95 10.21
N LYS A 58 -4.50 11.18 9.48
CA LYS A 58 -3.32 10.35 9.59
C LYS A 58 -2.17 11.21 10.06
N TRP A 59 -1.40 10.65 10.95
CA TRP A 59 -0.27 11.35 11.50
C TRP A 59 1.01 10.70 11.00
N TYR A 60 1.84 11.50 10.33
CA TYR A 60 3.08 11.01 9.73
C TYR A 60 4.31 11.79 10.18
N ALA A 61 4.15 12.69 11.09
CA ALA A 61 5.23 13.56 11.53
C ALA A 61 6.30 12.84 12.31
#